data_9bb143dd30d6d7c7f5864d599ef2ff16
#
_entry.id   9bb143dd30d6d7c7f5864d599ef2ff16
#
_cell.length_a   1.000
_cell.length_b   1.000
_cell.length_c   1.000
_cell.angle_alpha   90.00
_cell.angle_beta   90.00
_cell.angle_gamma   90.00
#
_symmetry.space_group_name_H-M   'P 1'
#
loop_
_entity.id
_entity.type
_entity.pdbx_description
1 polymer ?
#
loop_
_entity_poly.entity_id
_entity_poly.type
_entity_poly.pdbx_seq_one_letter_code
_entity_poly.pdbx_strand_id
1 'polypeptide(L)'
;MKKASPDVVYKELLRGETVSLVVKHELRGVTPEMIDWWWDNMDNDTYRLWHPQDHLAFEWQIPPLHVGHVGAISMACEKISDVPAQILRIRWEEPNAAPIATIYSHVNVGSVLGPGPDNVPLGCIVHEYEGTSYGTRMRSTFTFPSGMPPDFLDSLRKHNIVEMGRFPEFLPQLYKQKIIR
;
A
#
# COMPACT_ATOMS: atom_id res chain seq x y z
N MET A 1 -23.04 -14.71 4.61
CA MET A 1 -21.77 -15.26 4.09
C MET A 1 -20.71 -15.05 5.16
N LYS A 2 -20.01 -16.12 5.60
CA LYS A 2 -18.86 -16.00 6.51
C LYS A 2 -17.75 -15.27 5.77
N LYS A 3 -17.28 -14.14 6.29
CA LYS A 3 -16.04 -13.52 5.80
C LYS A 3 -14.92 -14.54 5.97
N ALA A 4 -14.22 -14.89 4.90
CA ALA A 4 -12.99 -15.66 5.01
C ALA A 4 -12.03 -14.84 5.88
N SER A 5 -11.39 -15.49 6.87
CA SER A 5 -10.38 -14.79 7.66
C SER A 5 -9.17 -14.49 6.78
N PRO A 6 -8.45 -13.39 7.00
CA PRO A 6 -7.22 -13.06 6.27
C PRO A 6 -6.25 -14.23 6.20
N ASP A 7 -6.11 -15.00 7.27
CA ASP A 7 -5.25 -16.19 7.33
C ASP A 7 -5.58 -17.27 6.28
N VAL A 8 -6.87 -17.45 5.96
CA VAL A 8 -7.29 -18.45 4.96
C VAL A 8 -6.92 -17.96 3.55
N VAL A 9 -7.06 -16.68 3.33
CA VAL A 9 -6.86 -16.06 2.03
C VAL A 9 -5.37 -16.02 1.66
N TYR A 10 -4.51 -15.62 2.59
CA TYR A 10 -3.06 -15.65 2.36
C TYR A 10 -2.52 -17.08 2.28
N LYS A 11 -3.09 -18.02 3.02
CA LYS A 11 -2.76 -19.45 2.86
C LYS A 11 -3.05 -19.97 1.45
N GLU A 12 -4.07 -19.47 0.79
CA GLU A 12 -4.35 -19.85 -0.59
C GLU A 12 -3.39 -19.18 -1.58
N LEU A 13 -3.08 -17.91 -1.38
CA LEU A 13 -2.06 -17.21 -2.17
C LEU A 13 -0.68 -17.86 -2.01
N LEU A 14 -0.32 -18.30 -0.80
CA LEU A 14 0.98 -18.89 -0.46
C LEU A 14 1.06 -20.41 -0.69
N ARG A 15 -0.04 -21.08 -1.05
CA ARG A 15 -0.01 -22.50 -1.45
C ARG A 15 0.71 -22.74 -2.77
N GLY A 16 0.77 -21.71 -3.63
CA GLY A 16 1.57 -21.68 -4.84
C GLY A 16 2.97 -21.13 -4.58
N GLU A 17 3.84 -21.25 -5.55
CA GLU A 17 5.11 -20.53 -5.54
C GLU A 17 4.85 -19.04 -5.67
N THR A 18 5.54 -18.24 -4.88
CA THR A 18 5.42 -16.77 -4.89
C THR A 18 6.73 -16.12 -5.27
N VAL A 19 6.62 -14.90 -5.77
CA VAL A 19 7.73 -13.98 -5.98
C VAL A 19 7.50 -12.71 -5.15
N SER A 20 8.56 -12.21 -4.50
CA SER A 20 8.48 -10.97 -3.74
C SER A 20 9.44 -9.93 -4.29
N LEU A 21 8.92 -8.72 -4.43
CA LEU A 21 9.69 -7.50 -4.69
C LEU A 21 9.88 -6.75 -3.38
N VAL A 22 11.11 -6.40 -3.05
CA VAL A 22 11.44 -5.60 -1.86
C VAL A 22 12.10 -4.30 -2.29
N VAL A 23 11.60 -3.17 -1.77
CA VAL A 23 12.13 -1.83 -2.00
C VAL A 23 12.35 -1.14 -0.65
N LYS A 24 13.50 -0.50 -0.46
CA LYS A 24 13.85 0.24 0.76
C LYS A 24 13.87 1.73 0.48
N HIS A 25 13.42 2.51 1.46
CA HIS A 25 13.32 3.97 1.36
C HIS A 25 13.85 4.66 2.60
N GLU A 26 14.46 5.83 2.39
CA GLU A 26 14.80 6.81 3.43
C GLU A 26 13.94 8.06 3.22
N LEU A 27 13.00 8.31 4.14
CA LEU A 27 12.01 9.39 4.04
C LEU A 27 12.39 10.51 5.00
N ARG A 28 13.24 11.43 4.53
CA ARG A 28 13.77 12.53 5.34
C ARG A 28 12.69 13.53 5.72
N GLY A 29 12.61 13.87 7.00
CA GLY A 29 11.62 14.82 7.51
C GLY A 29 10.18 14.30 7.58
N VAL A 30 9.96 13.02 7.28
CA VAL A 30 8.66 12.34 7.43
C VAL A 30 8.71 11.47 8.68
N THR A 31 7.73 11.59 9.57
CA THR A 31 7.64 10.74 10.76
C THR A 31 6.71 9.54 10.50
N PRO A 32 6.84 8.44 11.26
CA PRO A 32 5.92 7.30 11.15
C PRO A 32 4.45 7.71 11.32
N GLU A 33 4.13 8.62 12.24
CA GLU A 33 2.77 9.08 12.52
C GLU A 33 2.16 9.82 11.31
N MET A 34 2.98 10.53 10.52
CA MET A 34 2.52 11.15 9.27
C MET A 34 2.10 10.08 8.25
N ILE A 35 2.82 8.97 8.20
CA ILE A 35 2.53 7.86 7.30
C ILE A 35 1.30 7.08 7.78
N ASP A 36 1.18 6.81 9.08
CA ASP A 36 -0.02 6.20 9.67
C ASP A 36 -1.27 7.03 9.34
N TRP A 37 -1.18 8.34 9.55
CA TRP A 37 -2.26 9.26 9.20
C TRP A 37 -2.60 9.21 7.71
N TRP A 38 -1.59 9.15 6.83
CA TRP A 38 -1.77 9.12 5.38
C TRP A 38 -2.64 7.95 4.92
N TRP A 39 -2.41 6.76 5.45
CA TRP A 39 -3.14 5.57 5.04
C TRP A 39 -4.66 5.67 5.23
N ASP A 40 -5.11 6.46 6.20
CA ASP A 40 -6.54 6.61 6.51
C ASP A 40 -7.16 7.89 5.94
N ASN A 41 -6.35 8.81 5.43
CA ASN A 41 -6.80 10.15 5.04
C ASN A 41 -6.54 10.51 3.58
N MET A 42 -6.17 9.53 2.75
CA MET A 42 -6.05 9.73 1.31
C MET A 42 -7.39 10.15 0.71
N ASP A 43 -7.34 11.10 -0.22
CA ASP A 43 -8.42 11.49 -1.10
C ASP A 43 -7.92 11.59 -2.55
N ASN A 44 -8.81 11.81 -3.50
CA ASN A 44 -8.47 11.88 -4.92
C ASN A 44 -7.40 12.93 -5.24
N ASP A 45 -7.45 14.08 -4.58
CA ASP A 45 -6.52 15.19 -4.87
C ASP A 45 -5.15 14.92 -4.27
N THR A 46 -5.10 14.45 -3.02
CA THR A 46 -3.85 14.16 -2.31
C THR A 46 -3.17 12.90 -2.86
N TYR A 47 -3.93 11.89 -3.27
CA TYR A 47 -3.41 10.69 -3.91
C TYR A 47 -2.59 11.00 -5.17
N ARG A 48 -3.04 11.98 -5.96
CA ARG A 48 -2.32 12.44 -7.18
C ARG A 48 -1.03 13.19 -6.86
N LEU A 49 -0.88 13.77 -5.67
CA LEU A 49 0.40 14.35 -5.24
C LEU A 49 1.47 13.28 -5.00
N TRP A 50 1.04 12.11 -4.59
CA TRP A 50 1.93 11.00 -4.25
C TRP A 50 2.65 10.41 -5.47
N HIS A 51 1.98 10.29 -6.63
CA HIS A 51 2.60 9.96 -7.91
C HIS A 51 1.89 10.67 -9.07
N PRO A 52 2.24 11.94 -9.40
CA PRO A 52 1.46 12.76 -10.33
C PRO A 52 1.31 12.21 -11.76
N GLN A 53 2.23 11.33 -12.19
CA GLN A 53 2.20 10.75 -13.53
C GLN A 53 1.40 9.46 -13.60
N ASP A 54 1.46 8.65 -12.55
CA ASP A 54 0.90 7.31 -12.56
C ASP A 54 -0.41 7.20 -11.77
N HIS A 55 -0.61 8.00 -10.72
CA HIS A 55 -1.85 8.02 -9.94
C HIS A 55 -2.91 8.91 -10.63
N LEU A 56 -3.95 8.30 -11.16
CA LEU A 56 -4.94 8.97 -11.99
C LEU A 56 -6.21 9.34 -11.23
N ALA A 57 -6.69 8.44 -10.35
CA ALA A 57 -7.87 8.65 -9.54
C ALA A 57 -7.83 7.77 -8.29
N PHE A 58 -8.56 8.20 -7.25
CA PHE A 58 -8.69 7.48 -5.99
C PHE A 58 -10.07 7.69 -5.38
N GLU A 59 -10.64 6.62 -4.85
CA GLU A 59 -11.82 6.68 -3.99
C GLU A 59 -11.82 5.57 -2.94
N TRP A 60 -12.56 5.77 -1.87
CA TRP A 60 -12.81 4.74 -0.90
C TRP A 60 -14.07 3.96 -1.26
N GLN A 61 -13.95 2.66 -1.54
CA GLN A 61 -15.09 1.76 -1.65
C GLN A 61 -15.70 1.49 -0.26
N ILE A 62 -14.85 1.29 0.74
CA ILE A 62 -15.21 1.21 2.15
C ILE A 62 -14.24 2.11 2.91
N PRO A 63 -14.68 3.31 3.35
CA PRO A 63 -13.77 4.26 3.99
C PRO A 63 -13.43 3.85 5.43
N PRO A 64 -12.23 4.22 5.92
CA PRO A 64 -11.80 3.96 7.30
C PRO A 64 -12.76 4.53 8.36
N LEU A 65 -13.43 5.63 8.05
CA LEU A 65 -14.44 6.23 8.93
C LEU A 65 -15.55 5.25 9.35
N HIS A 66 -15.88 4.27 8.50
CA HIS A 66 -16.96 3.31 8.75
C HIS A 66 -16.52 2.03 9.45
N VAL A 67 -15.26 1.62 9.26
CA VAL A 67 -14.79 0.29 9.70
C VAL A 67 -13.47 0.33 10.46
N GLY A 68 -12.83 1.50 10.57
CA GLY A 68 -11.45 1.65 11.00
C GLY A 68 -10.48 1.38 9.84
N HIS A 69 -9.18 1.42 10.14
CA HIS A 69 -8.15 1.10 9.14
C HIS A 69 -8.35 -0.30 8.56
N VAL A 70 -8.39 -1.29 9.43
CA VAL A 70 -8.57 -2.70 9.05
C VAL A 70 -9.98 -2.95 8.51
N GLY A 71 -10.04 -3.48 7.31
CA GLY A 71 -11.28 -3.72 6.58
C GLY A 71 -11.67 -2.59 5.61
N ALA A 72 -11.04 -1.42 5.68
CA ALA A 72 -11.22 -0.38 4.67
C ALA A 72 -10.75 -0.88 3.29
N ILE A 73 -11.44 -0.45 2.23
CA ILE A 73 -11.12 -0.82 0.85
C ILE A 73 -10.95 0.45 0.03
N SER A 74 -9.75 0.66 -0.47
CA SER A 74 -9.47 1.71 -1.45
C SER A 74 -9.65 1.20 -2.89
N MET A 75 -10.03 2.10 -3.79
CA MET A 75 -9.99 1.92 -5.23
C MET A 75 -9.09 2.98 -5.83
N ALA A 76 -7.97 2.56 -6.40
CA ALA A 76 -6.99 3.40 -7.06
C ALA A 76 -6.97 3.11 -8.56
N CYS A 77 -7.07 4.13 -9.38
CA CYS A 77 -6.80 4.04 -10.82
C CYS A 77 -5.37 4.52 -11.05
N GLU A 78 -4.49 3.62 -11.46
CA GLU A 78 -3.09 3.96 -11.67
C GLU A 78 -2.47 3.21 -12.84
N LYS A 79 -1.42 3.80 -13.40
CA LYS A 79 -0.47 3.12 -14.27
C LYS A 79 0.69 2.64 -13.41
N ILE A 80 1.32 1.57 -13.83
CA ILE A 80 2.59 1.15 -13.26
C ILE A 80 3.62 1.27 -14.38
N SER A 81 4.21 2.47 -14.50
CA SER A 81 5.10 2.85 -15.61
C SER A 81 4.43 2.64 -16.99
N ASP A 82 4.90 1.68 -17.79
CA ASP A 82 4.41 1.40 -19.14
C ASP A 82 3.18 0.46 -19.17
N VAL A 83 2.74 -0.03 -18.01
CA VAL A 83 1.52 -0.86 -17.92
C VAL A 83 0.29 0.03 -18.09
N PRO A 84 -0.70 -0.36 -18.92
CA PRO A 84 -1.94 0.40 -19.04
C PRO A 84 -2.60 0.66 -17.70
N ALA A 85 -3.34 1.78 -17.60
CA ALA A 85 -4.06 2.13 -16.38
C ALA A 85 -5.00 1.01 -15.93
N GLN A 86 -4.96 0.69 -14.66
CA GLN A 86 -5.74 -0.36 -14.02
C GLN A 86 -6.42 0.17 -12.77
N ILE A 87 -7.55 -0.43 -12.41
CA ILE A 87 -8.19 -0.19 -11.12
C ILE A 87 -7.69 -1.24 -10.15
N LEU A 88 -6.98 -0.79 -9.13
CA LEU A 88 -6.52 -1.60 -8.02
C LEU A 88 -7.47 -1.42 -6.85
N ARG A 89 -7.97 -2.52 -6.31
CA ARG A 89 -8.74 -2.55 -5.07
C ARG A 89 -7.84 -3.12 -3.98
N ILE A 90 -7.61 -2.33 -2.93
CA ILE A 90 -6.72 -2.74 -1.84
C ILE A 90 -7.53 -2.73 -0.55
N ARG A 91 -7.62 -3.88 0.12
CA ARG A 91 -8.20 -4.00 1.46
C ARG A 91 -7.08 -3.97 2.49
N TRP A 92 -7.21 -3.09 3.48
CA TRP A 92 -6.29 -3.03 4.59
C TRP A 92 -6.56 -4.15 5.59
N GLU A 93 -5.49 -4.81 6.03
CA GLU A 93 -5.53 -6.00 6.86
C GLU A 93 -4.88 -5.76 8.23
N GLU A 94 -5.08 -6.67 9.16
CA GLU A 94 -4.34 -6.67 10.44
C GLU A 94 -2.83 -6.78 10.20
N PRO A 95 -1.98 -6.06 10.95
CA PRO A 95 -0.52 -6.14 10.80
C PRO A 95 0.05 -7.57 10.91
N ASN A 96 -0.57 -8.42 11.75
CA ASN A 96 -0.17 -9.81 11.92
C ASN A 96 -0.60 -10.73 10.76
N ALA A 97 -1.38 -10.22 9.81
CA ALA A 97 -1.72 -10.92 8.58
C ALA A 97 -0.58 -10.86 7.53
N ALA A 98 0.49 -10.10 7.77
CA ALA A 98 1.63 -10.04 6.87
C ALA A 98 2.17 -11.45 6.56
N PRO A 99 2.29 -11.85 5.27
CA PRO A 99 2.77 -13.20 4.91
C PRO A 99 4.29 -13.33 5.02
N ILE A 100 4.96 -12.31 5.51
CA ILE A 100 6.41 -12.21 5.66
C ILE A 100 6.76 -11.79 7.09
N ALA A 101 7.98 -12.07 7.52
CA ALA A 101 8.50 -11.54 8.77
C ALA A 101 8.73 -10.03 8.65
N THR A 102 8.10 -9.26 9.53
CA THR A 102 8.28 -7.82 9.68
C THR A 102 9.37 -7.52 10.71
N ILE A 103 10.10 -6.43 10.50
CA ILE A 103 11.25 -6.02 11.34
C ILE A 103 11.13 -4.61 11.90
N TYR A 104 10.16 -3.81 11.42
CA TYR A 104 9.95 -2.44 11.86
C TYR A 104 8.68 -2.33 12.71
N SER A 105 8.59 -1.25 13.52
CA SER A 105 7.53 -1.08 14.53
C SER A 105 6.17 -0.74 13.97
N HIS A 106 6.11 -0.04 12.82
CA HIS A 106 4.88 0.28 12.11
C HIS A 106 4.71 -0.66 10.93
N VAL A 107 3.54 -1.24 10.77
CA VAL A 107 3.25 -2.22 9.72
C VAL A 107 1.88 -1.95 9.13
N ASN A 108 1.83 -1.68 7.84
CA ASN A 108 0.61 -1.56 7.06
C ASN A 108 0.54 -2.71 6.04
N VAL A 109 -0.53 -3.47 6.07
CA VAL A 109 -0.74 -4.65 5.23
C VAL A 109 -1.95 -4.45 4.34
N GLY A 110 -1.79 -4.66 3.04
CA GLY A 110 -2.85 -4.57 2.06
C GLY A 110 -2.98 -5.83 1.20
N SER A 111 -4.21 -6.28 1.00
CA SER A 111 -4.55 -7.31 0.01
C SER A 111 -4.95 -6.64 -1.29
N VAL A 112 -4.23 -6.90 -2.38
CA VAL A 112 -4.68 -6.55 -3.73
C VAL A 112 -5.78 -7.51 -4.12
N LEU A 113 -7.00 -7.00 -4.32
CA LEU A 113 -8.19 -7.80 -4.56
C LEU A 113 -8.40 -8.02 -6.06
N GLY A 114 -8.77 -9.25 -6.43
CA GLY A 114 -9.21 -9.58 -7.78
C GLY A 114 -10.56 -8.95 -8.13
N PRO A 115 -10.91 -8.99 -9.44
CA PRO A 115 -12.22 -8.58 -9.88
C PRO A 115 -13.30 -9.53 -9.34
N GLY A 116 -14.44 -8.98 -8.96
CA GLY A 116 -15.60 -9.76 -8.51
C GLY A 116 -15.95 -9.58 -7.04
N PRO A 117 -17.11 -10.13 -6.64
CA PRO A 117 -17.68 -9.90 -5.32
C PRO A 117 -16.97 -10.67 -4.19
N ASP A 118 -16.19 -11.71 -4.51
CA ASP A 118 -15.59 -12.61 -3.52
C ASP A 118 -14.33 -12.05 -2.88
N ASN A 119 -13.83 -10.91 -3.38
CA ASN A 119 -12.65 -10.22 -2.83
C ASN A 119 -11.43 -11.15 -2.64
N VAL A 120 -11.19 -12.03 -3.62
CA VAL A 120 -10.05 -12.95 -3.60
C VAL A 120 -8.75 -12.16 -3.78
N PRO A 121 -7.78 -12.26 -2.87
CA PRO A 121 -6.49 -11.60 -3.02
C PRO A 121 -5.68 -12.19 -4.17
N LEU A 122 -5.12 -11.30 -4.99
CA LEU A 122 -4.17 -11.60 -6.06
C LEU A 122 -2.74 -11.29 -5.67
N GLY A 123 -2.54 -10.54 -4.60
CA GLY A 123 -1.24 -10.15 -4.10
C GLY A 123 -1.35 -9.53 -2.71
N CYS A 124 -0.20 -9.36 -2.08
CA CYS A 124 -0.07 -8.71 -0.79
C CYS A 124 0.96 -7.59 -0.86
N ILE A 125 0.63 -6.48 -0.22
CA ILE A 125 1.51 -5.33 -0.02
C ILE A 125 1.78 -5.21 1.47
N VAL A 126 3.05 -5.08 1.85
CA VAL A 126 3.45 -4.79 3.22
C VAL A 126 4.35 -3.56 3.20
N HIS A 127 3.90 -2.49 3.81
CA HIS A 127 4.74 -1.33 4.11
C HIS A 127 5.07 -1.36 5.60
N GLU A 128 6.33 -1.57 5.93
CA GLU A 128 6.79 -1.49 7.30
C GLU A 128 7.81 -0.38 7.45
N TYR A 129 7.77 0.33 8.57
CA TYR A 129 8.61 1.51 8.79
C TYR A 129 8.82 1.81 10.25
N GLU A 130 9.88 2.58 10.52
CA GLU A 130 10.20 3.07 11.86
C GLU A 130 10.92 4.42 11.82
N GLY A 131 10.83 5.14 12.92
CA GLY A 131 11.49 6.42 13.10
C GLY A 131 13.02 6.31 13.18
N THR A 132 13.69 7.30 12.62
CA THR A 132 15.14 7.51 12.68
C THR A 132 15.47 8.94 13.02
N SER A 133 16.75 9.24 13.24
CA SER A 133 17.20 10.63 13.50
C SER A 133 16.99 11.59 12.32
N TYR A 134 16.81 11.07 11.09
CA TYR A 134 16.57 11.89 9.90
C TYR A 134 15.10 11.93 9.43
N GLY A 135 14.25 11.09 10.01
CA GLY A 135 12.85 10.89 9.59
C GLY A 135 12.44 9.44 9.74
N THR A 136 12.09 8.78 8.64
CA THR A 136 11.61 7.39 8.64
C THR A 136 12.44 6.54 7.67
N ARG A 137 12.77 5.31 8.07
CA ARG A 137 13.18 4.26 7.15
C ARG A 137 12.01 3.32 6.89
N MET A 138 11.83 2.92 5.63
CA MET A 138 10.70 2.10 5.20
C MET A 138 11.18 0.93 4.33
N ARG A 139 10.48 -0.18 4.43
CA ARG A 139 10.58 -1.33 3.53
C ARG A 139 9.20 -1.65 2.96
N SER A 140 9.07 -1.56 1.64
CA SER A 140 7.89 -2.00 0.90
C SER A 140 8.14 -3.40 0.35
N THR A 141 7.24 -4.33 0.64
CA THR A 141 7.31 -5.70 0.11
C THR A 141 6.01 -6.02 -0.62
N PHE A 142 6.13 -6.41 -1.87
CA PHE A 142 5.03 -6.84 -2.72
C PHE A 142 5.18 -8.32 -2.98
N THR A 143 4.18 -9.12 -2.66
CA THR A 143 4.18 -10.57 -2.85
C THR A 143 3.08 -10.96 -3.82
N PHE A 144 3.45 -11.67 -4.89
CA PHE A 144 2.58 -12.13 -5.96
C PHE A 144 2.81 -13.61 -6.25
N PRO A 145 1.89 -14.27 -6.98
CA PRO A 145 2.14 -15.58 -7.58
C PRO A 145 3.40 -15.56 -8.48
N SER A 146 4.16 -16.64 -8.50
CA SER A 146 5.45 -16.76 -9.21
C SER A 146 5.40 -16.54 -10.73
N GLY A 147 4.21 -16.62 -11.33
CA GLY A 147 3.98 -16.32 -12.75
C GLY A 147 3.96 -14.84 -13.12
N MET A 148 4.21 -13.94 -12.17
CA MET A 148 4.27 -12.49 -12.46
C MET A 148 5.43 -12.16 -13.39
N PRO A 149 5.19 -11.42 -14.51
CA PRO A 149 6.24 -11.07 -15.45
C PRO A 149 7.37 -10.26 -14.79
N PRO A 150 8.66 -10.56 -15.07
CA PRO A 150 9.77 -9.78 -14.53
C PRO A 150 9.71 -8.29 -14.87
N ASP A 151 9.30 -7.94 -16.09
CA ASP A 151 9.16 -6.55 -16.54
C ASP A 151 8.10 -5.78 -15.72
N PHE A 152 7.04 -6.46 -15.27
CA PHE A 152 6.07 -5.87 -14.35
C PHE A 152 6.71 -5.57 -12.99
N LEU A 153 7.50 -6.48 -12.44
CA LEU A 153 8.18 -6.27 -11.16
C LEU A 153 9.20 -5.12 -11.23
N ASP A 154 9.90 -4.98 -12.35
CA ASP A 154 10.81 -3.84 -12.57
C ASP A 154 10.05 -2.51 -12.70
N SER A 155 8.91 -2.51 -13.38
CA SER A 155 8.02 -1.35 -13.48
C SER A 155 7.45 -0.96 -12.12
N LEU A 156 6.99 -1.93 -11.34
CA LEU A 156 6.49 -1.73 -9.98
C LEU A 156 7.59 -1.20 -9.04
N ARG A 157 8.83 -1.67 -9.18
CA ARG A 157 9.98 -1.15 -8.43
C ARG A 157 10.20 0.34 -8.71
N LYS A 158 10.20 0.73 -9.98
CA LYS A 158 10.39 2.13 -10.39
C LYS A 158 9.26 3.00 -9.87
N HIS A 159 8.01 2.53 -10.03
CA HIS A 159 6.81 3.19 -9.52
C HIS A 159 6.91 3.44 -8.00
N ASN A 160 7.19 2.40 -7.23
CA ASN A 160 7.26 2.49 -5.77
C ASN A 160 8.42 3.37 -5.26
N ILE A 161 9.55 3.41 -5.98
CA ILE A 161 10.66 4.34 -5.66
C ILE A 161 10.19 5.79 -5.79
N VAL A 162 9.49 6.12 -6.87
CA VAL A 162 8.97 7.48 -7.10
C VAL A 162 7.89 7.81 -6.08
N GLU A 163 6.91 6.93 -5.92
CA GLU A 163 5.79 7.06 -5.01
C GLU A 163 6.24 7.38 -3.59
N MET A 164 7.00 6.49 -2.97
CA MET A 164 7.47 6.68 -1.59
C MET A 164 8.46 7.84 -1.48
N GLY A 165 9.29 8.05 -2.49
CA GLY A 165 10.26 9.14 -2.53
C GLY A 165 9.64 10.53 -2.52
N ARG A 166 8.35 10.65 -2.85
CA ARG A 166 7.62 11.93 -2.83
C ARG A 166 7.03 12.29 -1.46
N PHE A 167 6.94 11.37 -0.52
CA PHE A 167 6.43 11.70 0.82
C PHE A 167 7.11 12.92 1.46
N PRO A 168 8.45 13.07 1.43
CA PRO A 168 9.11 14.25 1.96
C PRO A 168 8.68 15.59 1.32
N GLU A 169 8.20 15.56 0.07
CA GLU A 169 7.87 16.76 -0.67
C GLU A 169 6.50 17.37 -0.27
N PHE A 170 5.53 16.53 0.15
CA PHE A 170 4.18 17.02 0.41
C PHE A 170 3.61 16.62 1.78
N LEU A 171 3.95 15.43 2.29
CA LEU A 171 3.27 14.85 3.44
C LEU A 171 3.45 15.65 4.74
N PRO A 172 4.64 16.17 5.08
CA PRO A 172 4.79 16.97 6.32
C PRO A 172 3.93 18.23 6.32
N GLN A 173 3.83 18.91 5.18
CA GLN A 173 3.01 20.12 5.05
C GLN A 173 1.52 19.78 5.07
N LEU A 174 1.11 18.75 4.35
CA LEU A 174 -0.28 18.28 4.30
C LEU A 174 -0.76 17.86 5.69
N TYR A 175 0.01 17.04 6.38
CA TYR A 175 -0.29 16.59 7.75
C TYR A 175 -0.48 17.75 8.70
N LYS A 176 0.45 18.72 8.70
CA LYS A 176 0.35 19.93 9.52
C LYS A 176 -0.92 20.73 9.25
N GLN A 177 -1.32 20.86 7.98
CA GLN A 177 -2.54 21.61 7.61
C GLN A 177 -3.83 20.91 8.06
N LYS A 178 -3.85 19.59 8.11
CA LYS A 178 -5.05 18.81 8.41
C LYS A 178 -5.27 18.55 9.90
N ILE A 179 -4.20 18.45 10.71
CA ILE A 179 -4.31 18.20 12.14
C ILE A 179 -4.47 19.49 12.98
N ILE A 180 -4.17 20.68 12.43
CA ILE A 180 -4.31 21.97 13.11
C ILE A 180 -5.74 22.55 12.95
N ARG A 181 -6.63 21.85 12.27
CA ARG A 181 -8.04 22.21 12.18
C ARG A 181 -8.86 21.46 13.21
#